data_4ab54a488ce4cd05e63d73992f0a07e8
#
_entry.id   4ab54a488ce4cd05e63d73992f0a07e8
#
_cell.length_a   1.000
_cell.length_b   1.000
_cell.length_c   1.000
_cell.angle_alpha   90.00
_cell.angle_beta   90.00
_cell.angle_gamma   90.00
#
_symmetry.space_group_name_H-M   'P 1'
#
loop_
_entity.id
_entity.type
_entity.pdbx_description
1 polymer ?
#
loop_
_entity_poly.entity_id
_entity_poly.type
_entity_poly.pdbx_seq_one_letter_code
_entity_poly.pdbx_strand_id
1 'polypeptide(L)'
;MEDSVSSVNFFPIFDRQLTNHQILTMKRYLTFMFTAVTVLLLATLTSLTSCTSHKPLRVLYWNIQNGMWDGQTDNYQRFTDWVGQQNPDVCVWAESVSLYYTNTAESLPQQERYLPGNWEELASRYGHKYVYMGGHRDDYPQVITSRFPIENMKRITGNGQDSIVTHGAGWARIRFNGKQLNIVTLHTWPQRYSFGIPKEEREASKAANGGDKYRRMEMEYICKETIAQSGNVQNEYWMMMGDFNAKSRSDNGFYNWPEDTTAFLVHDYIHSNTPYIDVIKEKYPNEFFTTTGGKTRIDFFYCTEPLYKAITEAEVISDSYTTPVRNPQKISNFWHPSDHRPILVEFAL
;
A
#
# COMPACT_ATOMS: atom_id res chain seq x y z
N MET A 1 -35.92 28.54 101.88
CA MET A 1 -34.70 29.31 101.58
C MET A 1 -34.35 29.04 100.17
N GLU A 2 -34.84 29.94 99.43
CA GLU A 2 -34.14 30.94 98.62
C GLU A 2 -33.26 30.21 97.53
N ASP A 3 -33.71 30.22 96.35
CA ASP A 3 -33.78 31.24 95.26
C ASP A 3 -32.52 31.29 94.49
N SER A 4 -32.58 31.01 93.26
CA SER A 4 -32.26 32.05 92.25
C SER A 4 -32.58 31.58 90.85
N VAL A 5 -33.45 32.32 90.23
CA VAL A 5 -33.81 32.31 88.85
C VAL A 5 -32.70 32.97 88.06
N SER A 6 -32.13 32.30 87.05
CA SER A 6 -31.30 32.97 86.07
C SER A 6 -32.02 33.05 84.69
N SER A 7 -32.20 34.26 84.28
CA SER A 7 -32.82 34.72 83.07
C SER A 7 -32.05 34.26 81.82
N VAL A 8 -32.69 33.53 80.90
CA VAL A 8 -32.19 33.25 79.60
C VAL A 8 -32.58 34.39 78.63
N ASN A 9 -31.56 35.10 78.17
CA ASN A 9 -31.69 36.13 77.14
C ASN A 9 -32.02 35.47 75.75
N PHE A 10 -33.20 35.73 75.23
CA PHE A 10 -33.55 35.43 73.82
C PHE A 10 -32.88 36.47 72.92
N PHE A 11 -32.01 36.00 72.00
CA PHE A 11 -31.54 36.80 70.88
C PHE A 11 -32.68 36.88 69.81
N PRO A 12 -32.95 38.07 69.29
CA PRO A 12 -33.95 38.19 68.20
C PRO A 12 -33.37 37.61 66.87
N ILE A 13 -34.08 36.62 66.33
CA ILE A 13 -33.82 36.15 64.94
C ILE A 13 -34.25 37.30 64.04
N PHE A 14 -33.28 37.94 63.40
CA PHE A 14 -33.53 38.90 62.36
C PHE A 14 -34.02 38.15 61.09
N ASP A 15 -35.31 38.07 60.91
CA ASP A 15 -35.94 37.65 59.67
C ASP A 15 -35.79 38.79 58.64
N ARG A 16 -34.64 38.76 57.91
CA ARG A 16 -34.42 39.65 56.78
C ARG A 16 -35.22 39.14 55.58
N GLN A 17 -36.45 39.57 55.43
CA GLN A 17 -37.18 39.39 54.17
C GLN A 17 -36.42 40.11 53.04
N LEU A 18 -35.87 39.30 52.09
CA LEU A 18 -35.21 39.83 50.92
C LEU A 18 -36.22 40.68 50.10
N THR A 19 -35.82 41.86 49.75
CA THR A 19 -36.64 42.73 48.86
C THR A 19 -36.83 42.10 47.51
N ASN A 20 -37.95 42.36 46.82
CA ASN A 20 -38.20 41.88 45.47
C ASN A 20 -37.04 42.17 44.49
N HIS A 21 -36.33 43.25 44.71
CA HIS A 21 -35.13 43.62 43.92
C HIS A 21 -33.94 42.66 44.16
N GLN A 22 -33.73 42.24 45.39
CA GLN A 22 -32.65 41.31 45.76
C GLN A 22 -32.95 39.90 45.25
N ILE A 23 -34.21 39.47 45.26
CA ILE A 23 -34.64 38.20 44.70
C ILE A 23 -34.48 38.19 43.16
N LEU A 24 -34.81 39.28 42.48
CA LEU A 24 -34.64 39.41 41.05
C LEU A 24 -33.16 39.40 40.62
N THR A 25 -32.31 40.06 41.38
CA THR A 25 -30.89 40.09 41.15
C THR A 25 -30.24 38.71 41.37
N MET A 26 -30.59 38.03 42.44
CA MET A 26 -30.13 36.67 42.71
C MET A 26 -30.57 35.68 41.64
N LYS A 27 -31.81 35.76 41.12
CA LYS A 27 -32.25 34.94 39.99
C LYS A 27 -31.45 35.20 38.74
N ARG A 28 -31.14 36.44 38.39
CA ARG A 28 -30.27 36.81 37.27
C ARG A 28 -28.88 36.28 37.42
N TYR A 29 -28.25 36.33 38.58
CA TYR A 29 -26.93 35.74 38.85
C TYR A 29 -26.96 34.22 38.76
N LEU A 30 -27.98 33.54 39.29
CA LEU A 30 -28.10 32.10 39.18
C LEU A 30 -28.29 31.66 37.72
N THR A 31 -29.14 32.37 36.94
CA THR A 31 -29.32 32.09 35.51
C THR A 31 -28.01 32.28 34.71
N PHE A 32 -27.29 33.37 35.00
CA PHE A 32 -25.99 33.63 34.35
C PHE A 32 -24.94 32.57 34.71
N MET A 33 -24.84 32.15 35.96
CA MET A 33 -23.95 31.09 36.40
C MET A 33 -24.32 29.73 35.74
N PHE A 34 -25.61 29.38 35.68
CA PHE A 34 -26.05 28.17 35.04
C PHE A 34 -25.73 28.18 33.53
N THR A 35 -25.94 29.30 32.86
CA THR A 35 -25.62 29.45 31.44
C THR A 35 -24.11 29.37 31.21
N ALA A 36 -23.30 30.00 32.05
CA ALA A 36 -21.83 29.96 31.96
C ALA A 36 -21.29 28.56 32.20
N VAL A 37 -21.82 27.81 33.17
CA VAL A 37 -21.44 26.42 33.46
C VAL A 37 -21.85 25.48 32.30
N THR A 38 -23.05 25.70 31.72
CA THR A 38 -23.52 24.90 30.57
C THR A 38 -22.66 25.15 29.32
N VAL A 39 -22.28 26.39 29.04
CA VAL A 39 -21.39 26.73 27.93
C VAL A 39 -20.00 26.16 28.16
N LEU A 40 -19.48 26.18 29.38
CA LEU A 40 -18.19 25.60 29.72
C LEU A 40 -18.21 24.07 29.59
N LEU A 41 -19.29 23.41 30.03
CA LEU A 41 -19.49 21.97 29.86
C LEU A 41 -19.63 21.57 28.37
N LEU A 42 -20.35 22.36 27.58
CA LEU A 42 -20.43 22.11 26.13
C LEU A 42 -19.06 22.33 25.44
N ALA A 43 -18.32 23.36 25.83
CA ALA A 43 -16.97 23.60 25.28
C ALA A 43 -15.97 22.50 25.68
N THR A 44 -16.08 21.93 26.89
CA THR A 44 -15.25 20.79 27.30
C THR A 44 -15.68 19.48 26.64
N LEU A 45 -16.99 19.26 26.35
CA LEU A 45 -17.44 18.09 25.57
C LEU A 45 -16.97 18.16 24.10
N THR A 46 -16.95 19.35 23.49
CA THR A 46 -16.46 19.50 22.11
C THR A 46 -14.92 19.37 21.99
N SER A 47 -14.18 19.68 23.06
CA SER A 47 -12.73 19.47 23.07
C SER A 47 -12.32 18.02 23.41
N LEU A 48 -13.23 17.17 23.85
CA LEU A 48 -13.01 15.75 24.11
C LEU A 48 -13.30 14.84 22.89
N THR A 49 -13.86 15.38 21.80
CA THR A 49 -13.69 14.76 20.49
C THR A 49 -12.28 15.07 20.00
N SER A 50 -11.28 14.61 20.74
CA SER A 50 -9.94 14.39 20.21
C SER A 50 -10.15 13.45 19.01
N CYS A 51 -10.17 14.01 17.82
CA CYS A 51 -9.87 13.25 16.62
C CYS A 51 -8.51 12.62 16.92
N THR A 52 -8.49 11.38 17.37
CA THR A 52 -7.32 10.54 17.23
C THR A 52 -7.10 10.46 15.73
N SER A 53 -6.31 11.38 15.21
CA SER A 53 -5.82 11.24 13.83
C SER A 53 -5.00 9.96 13.84
N HIS A 54 -5.64 8.84 13.56
CA HIS A 54 -4.92 7.61 13.33
C HIS A 54 -3.92 7.90 12.23
N LYS A 55 -2.65 7.63 12.51
CA LYS A 55 -1.60 7.74 11.49
C LYS A 55 -2.08 6.94 10.28
N PRO A 56 -2.11 7.53 9.07
CA PRO A 56 -2.51 6.79 7.88
C PRO A 56 -1.54 5.64 7.60
N LEU A 57 -2.05 4.59 6.97
CA LEU A 57 -1.24 3.49 6.45
C LEU A 57 -0.61 3.91 5.12
N ARG A 58 0.71 3.84 5.03
CA ARG A 58 1.48 4.13 3.81
C ARG A 58 2.02 2.85 3.19
N VAL A 59 1.64 2.58 1.94
CA VAL A 59 2.05 1.40 1.18
C VAL A 59 2.84 1.82 -0.03
N LEU A 60 4.08 1.36 -0.12
CA LEU A 60 5.01 1.64 -1.21
C LEU A 60 5.20 0.36 -2.06
N TYR A 61 5.01 0.46 -3.36
CA TYR A 61 5.39 -0.55 -4.33
C TYR A 61 6.51 -0.04 -5.23
N TRP A 62 7.48 -0.91 -5.55
CA TRP A 62 8.50 -0.61 -6.55
C TRP A 62 9.12 -1.89 -7.13
N ASN A 63 9.20 -1.96 -8.47
CA ASN A 63 10.09 -2.89 -9.15
C ASN A 63 11.51 -2.30 -9.09
N ILE A 64 12.41 -2.96 -8.38
CA ILE A 64 13.76 -2.46 -8.07
C ILE A 64 14.83 -3.04 -8.99
N GLN A 65 14.46 -3.47 -10.15
CA GLN A 65 15.34 -3.97 -11.20
C GLN A 65 16.54 -4.81 -10.68
N ASN A 66 16.33 -6.12 -10.56
CA ASN A 66 17.37 -7.05 -10.08
C ASN A 66 17.99 -6.63 -8.73
N GLY A 67 17.17 -6.17 -7.78
CA GLY A 67 17.63 -5.77 -6.45
C GLY A 67 18.49 -4.50 -6.46
N MET A 68 18.29 -3.60 -7.42
CA MET A 68 19.07 -2.37 -7.57
C MET A 68 20.58 -2.61 -7.58
N TRP A 69 21.03 -3.61 -8.28
CA TRP A 69 22.45 -3.98 -8.28
C TRP A 69 23.39 -2.89 -8.85
N ASP A 70 22.84 -1.96 -9.64
CA ASP A 70 23.65 -0.86 -10.17
C ASP A 70 23.78 0.29 -9.17
N GLY A 71 25.01 0.78 -9.01
CA GLY A 71 25.27 1.91 -8.13
C GLY A 71 25.21 1.62 -6.62
N GLN A 72 25.12 0.35 -6.19
CA GLN A 72 24.99 -0.03 -4.77
C GLN A 72 26.37 -0.17 -4.06
N THR A 73 27.35 0.64 -4.44
CA THR A 73 28.68 0.66 -3.81
C THR A 73 28.67 1.19 -2.37
N ASP A 74 27.55 1.79 -1.96
CA ASP A 74 27.30 2.31 -0.62
C ASP A 74 26.55 1.33 0.28
N ASN A 75 26.51 0.06 -0.06
CA ASN A 75 25.77 -0.97 0.66
C ASN A 75 24.29 -0.60 0.86
N TYR A 76 23.62 -0.14 -0.20
CA TYR A 76 22.21 0.25 -0.20
C TYR A 76 21.86 1.44 0.71
N GLN A 77 22.83 2.27 1.14
CA GLN A 77 22.58 3.37 2.07
C GLN A 77 21.58 4.37 1.48
N ARG A 78 21.80 4.82 0.24
CA ARG A 78 20.85 5.76 -0.43
C ARG A 78 19.46 5.18 -0.58
N PHE A 79 19.36 3.89 -0.90
CA PHE A 79 18.07 3.20 -0.99
C PHE A 79 17.35 3.22 0.35
N THR A 80 18.01 2.79 1.42
CA THR A 80 17.40 2.75 2.76
C THR A 80 17.07 4.14 3.29
N ASP A 81 17.88 5.15 3.01
CA ASP A 81 17.63 6.53 3.39
C ASP A 81 16.39 7.09 2.64
N TRP A 82 16.31 6.82 1.33
CA TRP A 82 15.17 7.25 0.54
C TRP A 82 13.87 6.55 0.99
N VAL A 83 13.89 5.23 1.20
CA VAL A 83 12.73 4.50 1.75
C VAL A 83 12.33 5.06 3.12
N GLY A 84 13.31 5.32 3.98
CA GLY A 84 13.08 5.93 5.30
C GLY A 84 12.43 7.32 5.21
N GLN A 85 12.79 8.14 4.22
CA GLN A 85 12.18 9.45 3.96
C GLN A 85 10.73 9.32 3.50
N GLN A 86 10.42 8.32 2.67
CA GLN A 86 9.02 8.01 2.28
C GLN A 86 8.19 7.51 3.47
N ASN A 87 8.86 7.01 4.53
CA ASN A 87 8.25 6.55 5.76
C ASN A 87 7.08 5.56 5.55
N PRO A 88 7.21 4.54 4.68
CA PRO A 88 6.16 3.57 4.44
C PRO A 88 5.95 2.68 5.67
N ASP A 89 4.75 2.13 5.79
CA ASP A 89 4.41 1.12 6.80
C ASP A 89 4.51 -0.31 6.21
N VAL A 90 4.32 -0.39 4.90
CA VAL A 90 4.46 -1.63 4.11
C VAL A 90 5.16 -1.28 2.80
N CYS A 91 6.11 -2.10 2.40
CA CYS A 91 6.70 -2.05 1.06
C CYS A 91 6.50 -3.36 0.33
N VAL A 92 6.26 -3.27 -0.96
CA VAL A 92 6.21 -4.40 -1.88
C VAL A 92 7.24 -4.18 -2.97
N TRP A 93 8.19 -5.09 -3.06
CA TRP A 93 9.31 -5.03 -3.96
C TRP A 93 9.18 -6.12 -5.04
N ALA A 94 9.30 -5.77 -6.30
CA ALA A 94 9.44 -6.71 -7.39
C ALA A 94 10.90 -6.73 -7.88
N GLU A 95 11.33 -7.83 -8.48
CA GLU A 95 12.73 -8.08 -8.89
C GLU A 95 13.72 -7.91 -7.72
N SER A 96 13.38 -8.49 -6.57
CA SER A 96 14.05 -8.24 -5.29
C SER A 96 15.30 -9.13 -5.10
N VAL A 97 15.97 -9.51 -6.16
CA VAL A 97 17.19 -10.33 -6.15
C VAL A 97 18.41 -9.49 -6.51
N SER A 98 19.55 -9.80 -5.92
CA SER A 98 20.83 -9.18 -6.29
C SER A 98 21.61 -10.03 -7.29
N LEU A 99 20.93 -10.60 -8.26
CA LEU A 99 21.46 -11.53 -9.22
C LEU A 99 22.77 -11.07 -9.87
N TYR A 100 22.81 -9.82 -10.30
CA TYR A 100 23.96 -9.26 -11.01
C TYR A 100 25.04 -8.67 -10.12
N TYR A 101 24.75 -8.52 -8.83
CA TYR A 101 25.70 -7.93 -7.88
C TYR A 101 26.99 -8.76 -7.75
N THR A 102 26.86 -10.08 -7.86
CA THR A 102 27.98 -11.02 -7.73
C THR A 102 28.63 -11.41 -9.05
N ASN A 103 28.05 -11.05 -10.20
CA ASN A 103 28.41 -11.57 -11.54
C ASN A 103 28.44 -13.10 -11.63
N THR A 104 27.80 -13.80 -10.70
CA THR A 104 27.82 -15.26 -10.56
C THR A 104 26.45 -15.84 -10.30
N ALA A 105 25.41 -15.14 -10.72
CA ALA A 105 24.03 -15.46 -10.43
C ALA A 105 23.66 -16.90 -10.75
N GLU A 106 24.05 -17.38 -11.91
CA GLU A 106 23.75 -18.75 -12.36
C GLU A 106 24.51 -19.81 -11.55
N SER A 107 25.62 -19.46 -10.92
CA SER A 107 26.42 -20.35 -10.09
C SER A 107 26.00 -20.39 -8.64
N LEU A 108 25.15 -19.44 -8.20
CA LEU A 108 24.66 -19.39 -6.82
C LEU A 108 23.52 -20.39 -6.61
N PRO A 109 23.46 -21.02 -5.43
CA PRO A 109 22.25 -21.73 -5.03
C PRO A 109 21.02 -20.82 -5.11
N GLN A 110 19.87 -21.36 -5.53
CA GLN A 110 18.66 -20.58 -5.72
C GLN A 110 18.26 -19.79 -4.47
N GLN A 111 18.49 -20.34 -3.28
CA GLN A 111 18.20 -19.69 -2.01
C GLN A 111 19.06 -18.44 -1.75
N GLU A 112 20.26 -18.39 -2.28
CA GLU A 112 21.17 -17.25 -2.13
C GLU A 112 20.87 -16.12 -3.13
N ARG A 113 20.17 -16.43 -4.21
CA ARG A 113 19.78 -15.46 -5.22
C ARG A 113 18.74 -14.47 -4.72
N TYR A 114 17.95 -14.86 -3.73
CA TYR A 114 16.86 -14.04 -3.18
C TYR A 114 17.28 -13.18 -2.01
N LEU A 115 18.52 -13.37 -1.53
CA LEU A 115 19.04 -12.61 -0.40
C LEU A 115 18.08 -12.54 0.82
N PRO A 116 17.45 -13.61 1.27
CA PRO A 116 16.44 -13.51 2.33
C PRO A 116 17.00 -12.89 3.62
N GLY A 117 18.23 -13.21 4.01
CA GLY A 117 18.87 -12.60 5.17
C GLY A 117 19.20 -11.12 4.95
N ASN A 118 19.57 -10.74 3.75
CA ASN A 118 19.83 -9.33 3.43
C ASN A 118 18.54 -8.50 3.45
N TRP A 119 17.40 -9.08 3.09
CA TRP A 119 16.14 -8.36 3.16
C TRP A 119 15.69 -8.10 4.59
N GLU A 120 15.94 -8.99 5.54
CA GLU A 120 15.68 -8.75 6.96
C GLU A 120 16.56 -7.63 7.50
N GLU A 121 17.86 -7.66 7.23
CA GLU A 121 18.79 -6.59 7.61
C GLU A 121 18.43 -5.28 6.91
N LEU A 122 18.26 -5.30 5.58
CA LEU A 122 17.99 -4.13 4.77
C LEU A 122 16.68 -3.45 5.21
N ALA A 123 15.62 -4.23 5.45
CA ALA A 123 14.32 -3.74 5.91
C ALA A 123 14.42 -3.09 7.30
N SER A 124 15.26 -3.65 8.18
CA SER A 124 15.45 -3.10 9.53
C SER A 124 16.01 -1.67 9.51
N ARG A 125 16.82 -1.33 8.50
CA ARG A 125 17.48 -0.02 8.35
C ARG A 125 16.47 1.11 8.07
N TYR A 126 15.29 0.79 7.49
CA TYR A 126 14.18 1.75 7.33
C TYR A 126 12.98 1.44 8.24
N GLY A 127 13.19 0.64 9.28
CA GLY A 127 12.25 0.44 10.38
C GLY A 127 11.21 -0.66 10.17
N HIS A 128 11.38 -1.54 9.18
CA HIS A 128 10.54 -2.72 8.99
C HIS A 128 11.13 -3.94 9.70
N LYS A 129 10.27 -4.65 10.45
CA LYS A 129 10.68 -5.80 11.26
C LYS A 129 10.28 -7.14 10.67
N TYR A 130 9.37 -7.13 9.70
CA TYR A 130 8.78 -8.35 9.14
C TYR A 130 9.03 -8.39 7.64
N VAL A 131 9.44 -9.56 7.17
CA VAL A 131 9.71 -9.84 5.77
C VAL A 131 8.91 -11.07 5.33
N TYR A 132 8.32 -10.99 4.16
CA TYR A 132 7.63 -12.08 3.49
C TYR A 132 8.16 -12.18 2.07
N MET A 133 8.61 -13.37 1.70
CA MET A 133 8.96 -13.68 0.32
C MET A 133 7.71 -14.20 -0.38
N GLY A 134 7.30 -13.57 -1.44
CA GLY A 134 6.25 -14.05 -2.34
C GLY A 134 6.59 -15.37 -3.00
N GLY A 135 5.76 -15.83 -3.88
CA GLY A 135 6.11 -16.94 -4.74
C GLY A 135 7.23 -16.52 -5.69
N HIS A 136 8.08 -17.46 -6.00
CA HIS A 136 9.12 -17.28 -7.01
C HIS A 136 9.38 -18.61 -7.70
N ARG A 137 9.55 -18.56 -8.99
CA ARG A 137 9.98 -19.69 -9.81
C ARG A 137 11.44 -19.53 -10.24
N ASP A 138 11.85 -18.31 -10.40
CA ASP A 138 13.11 -17.88 -10.96
C ASP A 138 13.77 -16.79 -10.11
N ASP A 139 14.60 -15.98 -10.73
CA ASP A 139 15.43 -14.97 -10.10
C ASP A 139 14.70 -13.61 -9.90
N TYR A 140 13.39 -13.55 -10.06
CA TYR A 140 12.60 -12.33 -9.96
C TYR A 140 11.54 -12.38 -8.83
N PRO A 141 11.92 -12.68 -7.58
CA PRO A 141 10.98 -12.78 -6.47
C PRO A 141 10.36 -11.44 -6.13
N GLN A 142 9.18 -11.50 -5.51
CA GLN A 142 8.58 -10.36 -4.85
C GLN A 142 8.80 -10.49 -3.35
N VAL A 143 9.11 -9.37 -2.71
CA VAL A 143 9.30 -9.30 -1.26
C VAL A 143 8.37 -8.26 -0.67
N ILE A 144 7.70 -8.60 0.43
CA ILE A 144 6.95 -7.64 1.24
C ILE A 144 7.74 -7.40 2.52
N THR A 145 7.97 -6.13 2.85
CA THR A 145 8.51 -5.74 4.14
C THR A 145 7.50 -4.88 4.89
N SER A 146 7.41 -5.01 6.21
CA SER A 146 6.36 -4.34 6.98
C SER A 146 6.82 -4.00 8.40
N ARG A 147 6.23 -2.93 8.97
CA ARG A 147 6.26 -2.64 10.40
C ARG A 147 5.37 -3.59 11.21
N PHE A 148 4.38 -4.20 10.57
CA PHE A 148 3.38 -5.07 11.17
C PHE A 148 3.66 -6.53 10.87
N PRO A 149 3.28 -7.47 11.76
CA PRO A 149 3.38 -8.89 11.47
C PRO A 149 2.70 -9.25 10.15
N ILE A 150 3.37 -10.10 9.37
CA ILE A 150 2.89 -10.58 8.08
C ILE A 150 2.47 -12.03 8.23
N GLU A 151 1.22 -12.33 7.90
CA GLU A 151 0.70 -13.70 7.78
C GLU A 151 0.86 -14.16 6.33
N ASN A 152 1.53 -15.30 6.14
CA ASN A 152 1.66 -15.93 4.84
C ASN A 152 0.37 -16.70 4.52
N MET A 153 -0.44 -16.17 3.60
CA MET A 153 -1.68 -16.80 3.17
C MET A 153 -1.43 -17.81 2.06
N LYS A 154 -0.66 -17.41 1.05
CA LYS A 154 -0.33 -18.28 -0.08
C LYS A 154 0.92 -17.81 -0.80
N ARG A 155 1.74 -18.77 -1.21
CA ARG A 155 2.81 -18.58 -2.20
C ARG A 155 2.45 -19.32 -3.47
N ILE A 156 2.51 -18.61 -4.60
CA ILE A 156 2.32 -19.17 -5.94
C ILE A 156 3.70 -19.19 -6.57
N THR A 157 4.33 -20.36 -6.55
CA THR A 157 5.76 -20.47 -6.89
C THR A 157 6.03 -20.72 -8.36
N GLY A 158 4.98 -21.06 -9.14
CA GLY A 158 5.13 -21.45 -10.53
C GLY A 158 5.74 -22.86 -10.74
N ASN A 159 5.89 -23.63 -9.66
CA ASN A 159 6.43 -24.99 -9.66
C ASN A 159 5.31 -26.01 -9.40
N GLY A 160 4.92 -26.77 -10.39
CA GLY A 160 3.87 -27.76 -10.26
C GLY A 160 2.52 -27.32 -10.87
N GLN A 161 1.43 -27.39 -10.11
CA GLN A 161 0.09 -27.05 -10.62
C GLN A 161 -0.08 -25.56 -10.94
N ASP A 162 0.73 -24.71 -10.35
CA ASP A 162 0.78 -23.25 -10.57
C ASP A 162 1.80 -22.83 -11.64
N SER A 163 2.31 -23.76 -12.43
CA SER A 163 3.37 -23.56 -13.45
C SER A 163 3.02 -22.53 -14.54
N ILE A 164 1.74 -22.14 -14.65
CA ILE A 164 1.33 -21.05 -15.51
C ILE A 164 1.92 -19.71 -15.07
N VAL A 165 2.18 -19.51 -13.78
CA VAL A 165 2.74 -18.26 -13.22
C VAL A 165 4.25 -18.30 -13.36
N THR A 166 4.81 -17.30 -14.02
CA THR A 166 6.23 -17.28 -14.42
C THR A 166 7.15 -16.88 -13.29
N HIS A 167 7.05 -15.65 -12.80
CA HIS A 167 7.92 -15.11 -11.75
C HIS A 167 7.33 -15.30 -10.35
N GLY A 168 6.21 -16.00 -10.24
CA GLY A 168 5.52 -16.21 -9.00
C GLY A 168 4.59 -15.06 -8.61
N ALA A 169 3.85 -15.31 -7.55
CA ALA A 169 2.97 -14.35 -6.90
C ALA A 169 2.87 -14.67 -5.40
N GLY A 170 2.33 -13.76 -4.62
CA GLY A 170 2.13 -13.97 -3.20
C GLY A 170 0.84 -13.34 -2.70
N TRP A 171 0.23 -13.99 -1.72
CA TRP A 171 -0.84 -13.44 -0.92
C TRP A 171 -0.41 -13.43 0.54
N ALA A 172 -0.27 -12.25 1.08
CA ALA A 172 0.03 -12.00 2.47
C ALA A 172 -1.10 -11.23 3.13
N ARG A 173 -1.11 -11.20 4.45
CA ARG A 173 -2.08 -10.47 5.24
C ARG A 173 -1.40 -9.74 6.38
N ILE A 174 -1.81 -8.51 6.61
CA ILE A 174 -1.42 -7.72 7.78
C ILE A 174 -2.66 -7.25 8.53
N ARG A 175 -2.46 -6.85 9.78
CA ARG A 175 -3.51 -6.20 10.58
C ARG A 175 -3.10 -4.78 10.93
N PHE A 176 -3.96 -3.81 10.61
CA PHE A 176 -3.75 -2.40 10.90
C PHE A 176 -5.01 -1.79 11.49
N ASN A 177 -4.92 -1.13 12.64
CA ASN A 177 -6.06 -0.52 13.36
C ASN A 177 -7.29 -1.46 13.48
N GLY A 178 -7.05 -2.74 13.76
CA GLY A 178 -8.09 -3.78 13.87
C GLY A 178 -8.63 -4.29 12.54
N LYS A 179 -8.29 -3.66 11.41
CA LYS A 179 -8.68 -4.09 10.06
C LYS A 179 -7.70 -5.10 9.50
N GLN A 180 -8.19 -6.06 8.76
CA GLN A 180 -7.41 -7.08 8.09
C GLN A 180 -7.22 -6.70 6.63
N LEU A 181 -5.98 -6.58 6.20
CA LEU A 181 -5.59 -6.14 4.87
C LEU A 181 -4.95 -7.28 4.11
N ASN A 182 -5.50 -7.63 2.95
CA ASN A 182 -4.97 -8.64 2.05
C ASN A 182 -4.09 -7.97 1.00
N ILE A 183 -2.87 -8.44 0.88
CA ILE A 183 -1.85 -7.92 -0.03
C ILE A 183 -1.50 -9.00 -1.04
N VAL A 184 -1.77 -8.75 -2.30
CA VAL A 184 -1.36 -9.61 -3.41
C VAL A 184 -0.21 -8.94 -4.15
N THR A 185 0.90 -9.63 -4.27
CA THR A 185 2.05 -9.19 -5.05
C THR A 185 2.29 -10.13 -6.23
N LEU A 186 2.74 -9.59 -7.35
CA LEU A 186 2.97 -10.35 -8.57
C LEU A 186 4.05 -9.70 -9.46
N HIS A 187 4.55 -10.51 -10.37
CA HIS A 187 5.34 -10.08 -11.51
C HIS A 187 5.05 -11.03 -12.67
N THR A 188 4.44 -10.56 -13.73
CA THR A 188 4.07 -11.39 -14.88
C THR A 188 5.17 -11.42 -15.94
N TRP A 189 5.09 -12.36 -16.86
CA TRP A 189 6.12 -12.61 -17.89
C TRP A 189 6.40 -11.36 -18.76
N PRO A 190 7.66 -10.89 -18.85
CA PRO A 190 7.99 -9.63 -19.50
C PRO A 190 8.16 -9.74 -21.03
N GLN A 191 8.35 -10.93 -21.56
CA GLN A 191 8.73 -11.12 -22.94
C GLN A 191 7.54 -11.04 -23.90
N ARG A 192 7.83 -10.89 -25.18
CA ARG A 192 6.82 -10.88 -26.25
C ARG A 192 6.24 -12.24 -26.58
N TYR A 193 6.73 -13.30 -26.00
CA TYR A 193 6.22 -14.66 -26.17
C TYR A 193 6.06 -15.34 -24.81
N SER A 194 5.18 -16.33 -24.77
CA SER A 194 4.87 -17.03 -23.54
C SER A 194 6.01 -17.91 -23.07
N PHE A 195 6.22 -17.96 -21.75
CA PHE A 195 7.16 -18.88 -21.12
C PHE A 195 6.54 -20.27 -20.97
N GLY A 196 7.39 -21.30 -21.05
CA GLY A 196 6.96 -22.70 -20.81
C GLY A 196 6.23 -23.40 -21.95
N ILE A 197 5.92 -22.71 -23.05
CA ILE A 197 5.39 -23.34 -24.26
C ILE A 197 6.52 -23.78 -25.20
N PRO A 198 6.26 -24.72 -26.13
CA PRO A 198 7.23 -25.12 -27.14
C PRO A 198 7.79 -23.94 -27.92
N LYS A 199 9.05 -24.06 -28.38
CA LYS A 199 9.72 -22.98 -29.10
C LYS A 199 8.94 -22.47 -30.31
N GLU A 200 8.39 -23.37 -31.07
CA GLU A 200 7.62 -23.07 -32.29
C GLU A 200 6.34 -22.29 -31.98
N GLU A 201 5.66 -22.66 -30.90
CA GLU A 201 4.48 -21.93 -30.39
C GLU A 201 4.86 -20.57 -29.81
N ARG A 202 6.00 -20.47 -29.15
CA ARG A 202 6.50 -19.17 -28.62
C ARG A 202 6.76 -18.18 -29.73
N GLU A 203 7.39 -18.60 -30.81
CA GLU A 203 7.65 -17.71 -31.95
C GLU A 203 6.35 -17.29 -32.67
N ALA A 204 5.38 -18.19 -32.77
CA ALA A 204 4.06 -17.86 -33.28
C ALA A 204 3.31 -16.89 -32.33
N SER A 205 3.37 -17.12 -31.02
CA SER A 205 2.79 -16.24 -30.00
C SER A 205 3.43 -14.85 -29.99
N LYS A 206 4.74 -14.78 -30.15
CA LYS A 206 5.48 -13.52 -30.27
C LYS A 206 4.99 -12.69 -31.46
N ALA A 207 4.81 -13.33 -32.60
CA ALA A 207 4.30 -12.67 -33.80
C ALA A 207 2.83 -12.24 -33.68
N ALA A 208 1.99 -13.08 -33.04
CA ALA A 208 0.55 -12.88 -33.00
C ALA A 208 0.07 -11.95 -31.88
N ASN A 209 0.65 -12.02 -30.69
CA ASN A 209 0.11 -11.32 -29.51
C ASN A 209 1.14 -10.86 -28.48
N GLY A 210 2.43 -11.01 -28.73
CA GLY A 210 3.50 -10.58 -27.83
C GLY A 210 3.51 -11.23 -26.44
N GLY A 211 2.84 -12.37 -26.26
CA GLY A 211 2.71 -13.05 -24.97
C GLY A 211 1.56 -12.54 -24.10
N ASP A 212 0.76 -11.61 -24.59
CA ASP A 212 -0.34 -10.97 -23.84
C ASP A 212 -1.41 -11.99 -23.38
N LYS A 213 -1.73 -12.97 -24.22
CA LYS A 213 -2.67 -14.06 -23.86
C LYS A 213 -2.14 -14.89 -22.70
N TYR A 214 -0.83 -15.12 -22.66
CA TYR A 214 -0.23 -15.87 -21.57
C TYR A 214 -0.29 -15.07 -20.26
N ARG A 215 0.11 -13.79 -20.26
CA ARG A 215 -0.03 -12.90 -19.10
C ARG A 215 -1.46 -12.79 -18.60
N ARG A 216 -2.43 -12.78 -19.50
CA ARG A 216 -3.85 -12.82 -19.12
C ARG A 216 -4.19 -14.12 -18.40
N MET A 217 -3.66 -15.28 -18.83
CA MET A 217 -3.86 -16.57 -18.15
C MET A 217 -3.16 -16.60 -16.77
N GLU A 218 -1.96 -16.04 -16.66
CA GLU A 218 -1.28 -15.85 -15.37
C GLU A 218 -2.16 -15.04 -14.40
N MET A 219 -2.70 -13.91 -14.87
CA MET A 219 -3.56 -13.05 -14.07
C MET A 219 -4.86 -13.74 -13.65
N GLU A 220 -5.48 -14.48 -14.55
CA GLU A 220 -6.67 -15.29 -14.24
C GLU A 220 -6.38 -16.30 -13.13
N TYR A 221 -5.26 -16.99 -13.21
CA TYR A 221 -4.83 -17.93 -12.18
C TYR A 221 -4.55 -17.23 -10.84
N ILE A 222 -3.79 -16.12 -10.85
CA ILE A 222 -3.47 -15.36 -9.65
C ILE A 222 -4.76 -14.86 -8.96
N CYS A 223 -5.70 -14.27 -9.69
CA CYS A 223 -6.97 -13.83 -9.14
C CYS A 223 -7.79 -14.97 -8.56
N LYS A 224 -7.84 -16.13 -9.24
CA LYS A 224 -8.51 -17.34 -8.77
C LYS A 224 -7.94 -17.82 -7.45
N GLU A 225 -6.62 -17.79 -7.30
CA GLU A 225 -5.91 -18.32 -6.13
C GLU A 225 -5.80 -17.30 -4.97
N THR A 226 -6.25 -16.07 -5.18
CA THR A 226 -6.21 -14.98 -4.19
C THR A 226 -7.60 -14.40 -3.94
N ILE A 227 -7.97 -13.32 -4.58
CA ILE A 227 -9.21 -12.57 -4.28
C ILE A 227 -10.49 -13.40 -4.46
N ALA A 228 -10.52 -14.33 -5.44
CA ALA A 228 -11.66 -15.20 -5.65
C ALA A 228 -11.86 -16.26 -4.55
N GLN A 229 -10.89 -16.42 -3.64
CA GLN A 229 -11.03 -17.26 -2.45
C GLN A 229 -11.83 -16.58 -1.34
N SER A 230 -12.11 -15.28 -1.46
CA SER A 230 -12.95 -14.57 -0.50
C SER A 230 -14.44 -14.82 -0.75
N GLY A 231 -15.17 -15.10 0.33
CA GLY A 231 -16.64 -15.17 0.31
C GLY A 231 -17.32 -13.79 0.49
N ASN A 232 -16.58 -12.72 0.80
CA ASN A 232 -17.14 -11.41 1.16
C ASN A 232 -16.28 -10.25 0.65
N VAL A 233 -15.72 -10.37 -0.53
CA VAL A 233 -14.75 -9.45 -1.12
C VAL A 233 -15.24 -7.98 -1.15
N GLN A 234 -16.55 -7.77 -1.23
CA GLN A 234 -17.17 -6.44 -1.27
C GLN A 234 -16.96 -5.64 0.03
N ASN A 235 -16.70 -6.32 1.15
CA ASN A 235 -16.50 -5.70 2.46
C ASN A 235 -15.07 -5.89 2.98
N GLU A 236 -14.20 -6.48 2.20
CA GLU A 236 -12.83 -6.75 2.57
C GLU A 236 -11.84 -5.77 1.95
N TYR A 237 -10.73 -5.59 2.63
CA TYR A 237 -9.64 -4.72 2.22
C TYR A 237 -8.61 -5.53 1.46
N TRP A 238 -8.67 -5.49 0.12
CA TRP A 238 -7.72 -6.14 -0.77
C TRP A 238 -6.93 -5.09 -1.54
N MET A 239 -5.63 -5.31 -1.65
CA MET A 239 -4.75 -4.59 -2.55
C MET A 239 -3.93 -5.58 -3.38
N MET A 240 -3.71 -5.27 -4.64
CA MET A 240 -2.90 -6.03 -5.56
C MET A 240 -1.95 -5.08 -6.28
N MET A 241 -0.66 -5.38 -6.24
CA MET A 241 0.35 -4.54 -6.88
C MET A 241 1.49 -5.39 -7.45
N GLY A 242 2.12 -4.87 -8.49
CA GLY A 242 3.19 -5.58 -9.17
C GLY A 242 3.55 -4.96 -10.50
N ASP A 243 4.52 -5.58 -11.17
CA ASP A 243 4.79 -5.40 -12.57
C ASP A 243 3.95 -6.38 -13.38
N PHE A 244 2.96 -5.84 -14.06
CA PHE A 244 2.03 -6.61 -14.88
C PHE A 244 2.54 -6.87 -16.29
N ASN A 245 3.66 -6.23 -16.67
CA ASN A 245 4.21 -6.29 -18.02
C ASN A 245 3.17 -6.12 -19.14
N ALA A 246 2.07 -5.50 -18.83
CA ALA A 246 0.90 -5.28 -19.68
C ALA A 246 0.42 -3.84 -19.58
N LYS A 247 -0.26 -3.36 -20.60
CA LYS A 247 -0.83 -2.02 -20.65
C LYS A 247 -2.32 -2.05 -20.39
N SER A 248 -2.85 -0.98 -19.83
CA SER A 248 -4.27 -0.85 -19.55
C SER A 248 -4.98 -0.11 -20.71
N ARG A 249 -6.17 -0.58 -21.06
CA ARG A 249 -7.08 0.10 -21.99
C ARG A 249 -7.47 1.48 -21.48
N SER A 250 -7.55 1.68 -20.15
CA SER A 250 -7.85 2.97 -19.55
C SER A 250 -6.83 4.06 -19.89
N ASP A 251 -5.63 3.68 -20.33
CA ASP A 251 -4.57 4.57 -20.78
C ASP A 251 -4.51 4.73 -22.31
N ASN A 252 -5.42 4.09 -23.06
CA ASN A 252 -5.33 4.06 -24.53
C ASN A 252 -5.43 5.45 -25.17
N GLY A 253 -6.05 6.41 -24.50
CA GLY A 253 -6.03 7.81 -24.96
C GLY A 253 -4.61 8.39 -25.11
N PHE A 254 -3.62 7.84 -24.42
CA PHE A 254 -2.20 8.22 -24.52
C PHE A 254 -1.40 7.33 -25.46
N TYR A 255 -1.75 6.03 -25.53
CA TYR A 255 -1.05 5.08 -26.43
C TYR A 255 -1.54 5.18 -27.86
N ASN A 256 -2.82 5.48 -28.04
CA ASN A 256 -3.49 5.52 -29.34
C ASN A 256 -3.29 4.23 -30.16
N TRP A 257 -3.50 3.08 -29.50
CA TRP A 257 -3.41 1.77 -30.11
C TRP A 257 -4.78 1.30 -30.61
N PRO A 258 -4.80 0.34 -31.57
CA PRO A 258 -6.05 -0.28 -32.00
C PRO A 258 -6.83 -0.85 -30.80
N GLU A 259 -8.15 -0.67 -30.79
CA GLU A 259 -9.01 -1.12 -29.68
C GLU A 259 -9.03 -2.65 -29.51
N ASP A 260 -8.74 -3.39 -30.56
CA ASP A 260 -8.66 -4.86 -30.56
C ASP A 260 -7.27 -5.40 -30.24
N THR A 261 -6.33 -4.54 -29.82
CA THR A 261 -4.99 -4.99 -29.45
C THR A 261 -5.01 -5.94 -28.27
N THR A 262 -4.16 -6.98 -28.34
CA THR A 262 -3.99 -7.95 -27.25
C THR A 262 -3.27 -7.36 -26.01
N ALA A 263 -2.62 -6.22 -26.15
CA ALA A 263 -1.87 -5.57 -25.07
C ALA A 263 -2.72 -5.21 -23.85
N PHE A 264 -4.05 -5.11 -23.99
CA PHE A 264 -4.96 -4.76 -22.92
C PHE A 264 -5.60 -5.96 -22.19
N LEU A 265 -5.39 -7.18 -22.68
CA LEU A 265 -6.08 -8.39 -22.19
C LEU A 265 -5.97 -8.64 -20.70
N VAL A 266 -4.84 -8.29 -20.08
CA VAL A 266 -4.59 -8.47 -18.63
C VAL A 266 -5.53 -7.57 -17.81
N HIS A 267 -5.53 -6.29 -18.14
CA HIS A 267 -6.31 -5.30 -17.39
C HIS A 267 -7.79 -5.36 -17.74
N ASP A 268 -8.15 -5.72 -18.98
CA ASP A 268 -9.53 -6.01 -19.37
C ASP A 268 -10.10 -7.18 -18.54
N TYR A 269 -9.28 -8.22 -18.31
CA TYR A 269 -9.68 -9.33 -17.42
C TYR A 269 -9.93 -8.85 -15.99
N ILE A 270 -9.00 -8.07 -15.41
CA ILE A 270 -9.12 -7.55 -14.04
C ILE A 270 -10.41 -6.73 -13.90
N HIS A 271 -10.64 -5.79 -14.79
CA HIS A 271 -11.81 -4.92 -14.77
C HIS A 271 -13.14 -5.66 -14.92
N SER A 272 -13.15 -6.72 -15.74
CA SER A 272 -14.38 -7.46 -16.03
C SER A 272 -14.70 -8.57 -15.02
N ASN A 273 -13.71 -9.07 -14.29
CA ASN A 273 -13.85 -10.29 -13.48
C ASN A 273 -13.50 -10.11 -12.00
N THR A 274 -13.06 -8.92 -11.60
CA THR A 274 -12.70 -8.64 -10.21
C THR A 274 -13.25 -7.30 -9.75
N PRO A 275 -13.41 -7.08 -8.44
CA PRO A 275 -13.81 -5.77 -7.89
C PRO A 275 -12.61 -4.81 -7.72
N TYR A 276 -11.48 -5.07 -8.34
CA TYR A 276 -10.31 -4.23 -8.24
C TYR A 276 -10.47 -2.92 -9.02
N ILE A 277 -10.08 -1.83 -8.39
CA ILE A 277 -10.03 -0.47 -8.92
C ILE A 277 -8.57 -0.09 -9.14
N ASP A 278 -8.22 0.39 -10.32
CA ASP A 278 -6.90 0.96 -10.62
C ASP A 278 -6.76 2.31 -9.91
N VAL A 279 -5.97 2.33 -8.83
CA VAL A 279 -5.90 3.48 -7.90
C VAL A 279 -5.42 4.75 -8.59
N ILE A 280 -4.36 4.66 -9.38
CA ILE A 280 -3.78 5.84 -10.05
C ILE A 280 -4.73 6.38 -11.11
N LYS A 281 -5.30 5.49 -11.91
CA LYS A 281 -6.21 5.92 -13.00
C LYS A 281 -7.52 6.48 -12.49
N GLU A 282 -8.10 5.87 -11.46
CA GLU A 282 -9.34 6.36 -10.87
C GLU A 282 -9.17 7.70 -10.17
N LYS A 283 -8.01 7.92 -9.51
CA LYS A 283 -7.69 9.19 -8.87
C LYS A 283 -7.36 10.31 -9.87
N TYR A 284 -6.74 9.96 -10.99
CA TYR A 284 -6.28 10.89 -12.02
C TYR A 284 -6.76 10.47 -13.43
N PRO A 285 -8.07 10.53 -13.69
CA PRO A 285 -8.67 9.95 -14.90
C PRO A 285 -8.18 10.57 -16.21
N ASN A 286 -7.74 11.83 -16.17
CA ASN A 286 -7.30 12.60 -17.34
C ASN A 286 -5.77 12.70 -17.46
N GLU A 287 -5.03 12.07 -16.54
CA GLU A 287 -3.58 12.11 -16.52
C GLU A 287 -2.97 10.75 -16.88
N PHE A 288 -1.71 10.78 -17.30
CA PHE A 288 -0.94 9.61 -17.61
C PHE A 288 0.41 9.64 -16.90
N PHE A 289 0.67 8.64 -16.08
CA PHE A 289 1.91 8.49 -15.34
C PHE A 289 2.69 7.31 -15.88
N THR A 290 3.90 7.54 -16.36
CA THR A 290 4.78 6.45 -16.76
C THR A 290 5.42 5.82 -15.53
N THR A 291 5.42 4.50 -15.46
CA THR A 291 6.11 3.75 -14.39
C THR A 291 7.47 3.19 -14.81
N THR A 292 7.86 3.38 -16.07
CA THR A 292 9.16 2.91 -16.57
C THR A 292 9.98 4.05 -17.17
N GLY A 293 11.28 3.80 -17.36
CA GLY A 293 12.18 4.68 -18.11
C GLY A 293 11.79 4.84 -19.60
N GLY A 294 11.03 3.87 -20.13
CA GLY A 294 10.28 3.98 -21.37
C GLY A 294 8.97 4.76 -21.18
N LYS A 295 8.23 5.12 -22.10
CA LYS A 295 6.97 5.87 -21.95
C LYS A 295 5.77 4.94 -21.71
N THR A 296 5.89 4.02 -20.76
CA THR A 296 4.84 3.03 -20.46
C THR A 296 4.45 3.01 -19.00
N ARG A 297 3.20 2.62 -18.73
CA ARG A 297 2.74 2.25 -17.40
C ARG A 297 2.46 0.75 -17.44
N ILE A 298 3.25 -0.03 -16.73
CA ILE A 298 3.13 -1.48 -16.59
C ILE A 298 3.12 -1.94 -15.14
N ASP A 299 3.43 -1.03 -14.23
CA ASP A 299 3.27 -1.21 -12.79
C ASP A 299 1.94 -0.61 -12.36
N PHE A 300 1.21 -1.35 -11.55
CA PHE A 300 -0.12 -0.95 -11.10
C PHE A 300 -0.31 -1.22 -9.62
N PHE A 301 -1.16 -0.39 -9.03
CA PHE A 301 -1.70 -0.57 -7.69
C PHE A 301 -3.22 -0.63 -7.80
N TYR A 302 -3.77 -1.80 -7.51
CA TYR A 302 -5.20 -2.06 -7.47
C TYR A 302 -5.68 -2.20 -6.03
N CYS A 303 -6.91 -1.78 -5.76
CA CYS A 303 -7.57 -2.10 -4.48
C CYS A 303 -9.08 -2.27 -4.64
N THR A 304 -9.72 -2.88 -3.63
CA THR A 304 -11.18 -2.97 -3.55
C THR A 304 -11.80 -1.66 -3.08
N GLU A 305 -13.08 -1.46 -3.36
CA GLU A 305 -13.81 -0.23 -3.05
C GLU A 305 -13.73 0.19 -1.57
N PRO A 306 -13.85 -0.72 -0.56
CA PRO A 306 -13.69 -0.32 0.84
C PRO A 306 -12.32 0.30 1.15
N LEU A 307 -11.28 -0.18 0.47
CA LEU A 307 -9.93 0.36 0.62
C LEU A 307 -9.75 1.64 -0.20
N TYR A 308 -10.31 1.69 -1.41
CA TYR A 308 -10.25 2.88 -2.26
C TYR A 308 -10.88 4.11 -1.58
N LYS A 309 -12.02 3.94 -0.90
CA LYS A 309 -12.68 5.01 -0.14
C LYS A 309 -11.83 5.57 1.02
N ALA A 310 -10.84 4.82 1.47
CA ALA A 310 -9.92 5.25 2.52
C ALA A 310 -8.65 5.95 1.98
N ILE A 311 -8.47 6.04 0.66
CA ILE A 311 -7.29 6.67 0.07
C ILE A 311 -7.30 8.17 0.33
N THR A 312 -6.24 8.66 0.95
CA THR A 312 -5.96 10.10 1.12
C THR A 312 -5.00 10.59 0.06
N GLU A 313 -3.99 9.80 -0.28
CA GLU A 313 -2.98 10.15 -1.27
C GLU A 313 -2.62 8.93 -2.13
N ALA A 314 -2.30 9.15 -3.40
CA ALA A 314 -1.71 8.15 -4.29
C ALA A 314 -0.88 8.87 -5.35
N GLU A 315 0.33 8.39 -5.58
CA GLU A 315 1.26 8.99 -6.53
C GLU A 315 2.18 7.97 -7.18
N VAL A 316 2.63 8.28 -8.38
CA VAL A 316 3.81 7.65 -9.00
C VAL A 316 4.98 8.59 -8.74
N ILE A 317 5.91 8.17 -7.87
CA ILE A 317 7.00 9.03 -7.45
C ILE A 317 8.03 9.19 -8.58
N SER A 318 8.35 10.44 -8.89
CA SER A 318 9.36 10.80 -9.88
C SER A 318 10.21 11.97 -9.34
N ASP A 319 11.04 11.66 -8.37
CA ASP A 319 11.99 12.58 -7.77
C ASP A 319 13.42 12.40 -8.35
N SER A 320 14.38 13.09 -7.78
CA SER A 320 15.78 13.03 -8.22
C SER A 320 16.42 11.64 -8.00
N TYR A 321 15.93 10.86 -7.04
CA TYR A 321 16.44 9.52 -6.79
C TYR A 321 15.76 8.46 -7.67
N THR A 322 14.44 8.55 -7.84
CA THR A 322 13.63 7.51 -8.51
C THR A 322 13.51 7.72 -10.02
N THR A 323 14.00 8.85 -10.56
CA THR A 323 13.98 9.06 -12.00
C THR A 323 14.95 8.12 -12.71
N PRO A 324 14.47 7.22 -13.60
CA PRO A 324 15.31 6.25 -14.27
C PRO A 324 16.39 6.92 -15.13
N VAL A 325 17.64 6.60 -14.87
CA VAL A 325 18.79 7.06 -15.65
C VAL A 325 19.49 5.83 -16.26
N ARG A 326 19.58 5.79 -17.57
CA ARG A 326 20.24 4.70 -18.27
C ARG A 326 21.73 4.67 -17.95
N ASN A 327 22.24 3.49 -17.57
CA ASN A 327 23.67 3.28 -17.32
C ASN A 327 24.26 2.26 -18.32
N PRO A 328 24.60 2.70 -19.55
CA PRO A 328 25.11 1.81 -20.59
C PRO A 328 26.53 1.28 -20.32
N GLN A 329 27.25 1.82 -19.33
CA GLN A 329 28.61 1.39 -19.00
C GLN A 329 28.65 0.04 -18.29
N LYS A 330 27.57 -0.34 -17.63
CA LYS A 330 27.45 -1.62 -16.92
C LYS A 330 26.85 -2.72 -17.79
N ILE A 331 25.61 -2.52 -18.21
CA ILE A 331 24.91 -3.40 -19.16
C ILE A 331 24.02 -2.52 -20.05
N SER A 332 23.89 -2.87 -21.31
CA SER A 332 23.25 -2.01 -22.32
C SER A 332 21.79 -1.61 -22.03
N ASN A 333 21.07 -2.39 -21.21
CA ASN A 333 19.67 -2.11 -20.84
C ASN A 333 19.51 -1.80 -19.35
N PHE A 334 20.59 -1.43 -18.67
CA PHE A 334 20.54 -1.18 -17.25
C PHE A 334 20.30 0.29 -16.92
N TRP A 335 19.53 0.50 -15.88
CA TRP A 335 19.11 1.81 -15.41
C TRP A 335 19.50 2.01 -13.95
N HIS A 336 19.55 3.23 -13.48
CA HIS A 336 19.83 3.58 -12.10
C HIS A 336 18.74 4.52 -11.56
N PRO A 337 18.24 4.31 -10.37
CA PRO A 337 18.39 3.16 -9.47
C PRO A 337 17.61 1.93 -9.95
N SER A 338 16.59 2.14 -10.76
CA SER A 338 15.75 1.14 -11.42
C SER A 338 15.25 1.71 -12.75
N ASP A 339 14.85 0.88 -13.68
CA ASP A 339 14.13 1.30 -14.88
C ASP A 339 12.62 1.55 -14.61
N HIS A 340 12.17 1.29 -13.39
CA HIS A 340 10.80 1.53 -12.94
C HIS A 340 10.73 2.68 -11.92
N ARG A 341 9.52 3.21 -11.72
CA ARG A 341 9.19 4.22 -10.71
C ARG A 341 8.28 3.64 -9.65
N PRO A 342 8.46 4.03 -8.38
CA PRO A 342 7.62 3.56 -7.30
C PRO A 342 6.21 4.18 -7.32
N ILE A 343 5.26 3.44 -6.74
CA ILE A 343 3.90 3.89 -6.47
C ILE A 343 3.71 3.92 -4.96
N LEU A 344 3.28 5.06 -4.43
CA LEU A 344 2.95 5.24 -3.03
C LEU A 344 1.46 5.52 -2.87
N VAL A 345 0.82 4.81 -1.95
CA VAL A 345 -0.59 5.02 -1.62
C VAL A 345 -0.76 5.14 -0.11
N GLU A 346 -1.55 6.12 0.31
CA GLU A 346 -1.84 6.40 1.70
C GLU A 346 -3.32 6.20 2.00
N PHE A 347 -3.62 5.55 3.14
CA PHE A 347 -4.97 5.17 3.54
C PHE A 347 -5.29 5.64 4.96
N ALA A 348 -6.39 6.35 5.16
CA ALA A 348 -6.99 6.67 6.46
C ALA A 348 -7.89 5.51 6.91
N LEU A 349 -7.32 4.54 7.65
CA LEU A 349 -7.99 3.30 8.07
C LEU A 349 -8.27 3.24 9.57
#